data_7726266a12a8d79464cb818467b93dae
#
_entry.id   7726266a12a8d79464cb818467b93dae
#
_cell.length_a   1.000
_cell.length_b   1.000
_cell.length_c   1.000
_cell.angle_alpha   90.00
_cell.angle_beta   90.00
_cell.angle_gamma   90.00
#
_symmetry.space_group_name_H-M   'P 1'
#
loop_
_entity.id
_entity.type
_entity.pdbx_description
1 polymer ?
#
loop_
_entity_poly.entity_id
_entity_poly.type
_entity_poly.pdbx_seq_one_letter_code
_entity_poly.pdbx_strand_id
1 'polypeptide(L)'
;MNYTHIVFDVDGTLLNTAHCILQALKDTLETISGETYETDKLNFALGMTSENVLRHLNVKEEIIPTVIDAWVKKEEECSDLIQPFPGIEALLTQLRDAGTGLGIVTSRTHSELELVFRPFSLLDFFSVIICADDTSEHKPSPAPLLKYMEKAGAGPEQVLYVGDSAQDMECAGRAGTAGALAVWGTRNHEIPATYYPAHPLDLGRLILS
;
A
#
# COMPACT_ATOMS: atom_id res chain seq x y z
N MET A 1 -20.48 -8.34 11.55
CA MET A 1 -20.15 -8.67 10.15
C MET A 1 -18.99 -9.65 10.20
N ASN A 2 -19.01 -10.74 9.41
CA ASN A 2 -17.96 -11.77 9.57
C ASN A 2 -16.93 -11.68 8.43
N TYR A 3 -16.10 -10.64 8.46
CA TYR A 3 -14.89 -10.68 7.63
C TYR A 3 -13.94 -11.70 8.25
N THR A 4 -13.57 -12.71 7.46
CA THR A 4 -12.61 -13.74 7.86
C THR A 4 -11.21 -13.43 7.33
N HIS A 5 -11.09 -12.45 6.42
CA HIS A 5 -9.85 -12.00 5.84
C HIS A 5 -9.76 -10.47 5.88
N ILE A 6 -8.64 -9.96 6.40
CA ILE A 6 -8.31 -8.53 6.35
C ILE A 6 -7.06 -8.37 5.51
N VAL A 7 -7.20 -7.62 4.43
CA VAL A 7 -6.13 -7.38 3.45
C VAL A 7 -5.71 -5.94 3.55
N PHE A 8 -4.43 -5.68 3.63
CA PHE A 8 -3.88 -4.35 3.81
C PHE A 8 -3.07 -3.90 2.60
N ASP A 9 -3.19 -2.62 2.26
CA ASP A 9 -2.12 -1.92 1.56
C ASP A 9 -0.95 -1.65 2.52
N VAL A 10 0.19 -1.23 1.99
CA VAL A 10 1.42 -0.98 2.76
C VAL A 10 1.63 0.50 3.03
N ASP A 11 1.82 1.27 1.96
CA ASP A 11 2.23 2.67 2.04
C ASP A 11 1.05 3.55 2.47
N GLY A 12 1.22 4.32 3.56
CA GLY A 12 0.11 5.10 4.11
C GLY A 12 -0.91 4.26 4.92
N THR A 13 -0.78 2.94 4.94
CA THR A 13 -1.70 2.03 5.63
C THR A 13 -1.01 1.29 6.78
N LEU A 14 -0.05 0.41 6.49
CA LEU A 14 0.77 -0.28 7.49
C LEU A 14 1.97 0.56 7.92
N LEU A 15 2.64 1.17 6.94
CA LEU A 15 3.87 1.94 7.11
C LEU A 15 3.68 3.41 6.72
N ASN A 16 4.25 4.31 7.52
CA ASN A 16 4.32 5.73 7.21
C ASN A 16 5.54 6.00 6.30
N THR A 17 5.34 5.83 5.01
CA THR A 17 6.38 5.89 3.97
C THR A 17 6.33 7.16 3.14
N ALA A 18 5.23 7.91 3.19
CA ALA A 18 4.93 8.98 2.25
C ALA A 18 6.06 10.03 2.13
N HIS A 19 6.68 10.42 3.25
CA HIS A 19 7.80 11.38 3.23
C HIS A 19 9.02 10.80 2.49
N CYS A 20 9.36 9.54 2.77
CA CYS A 20 10.51 8.87 2.14
C CYS A 20 10.29 8.68 0.63
N ILE A 21 9.12 8.17 0.22
CA ILE A 21 8.76 7.99 -1.19
C ILE A 21 8.88 9.31 -1.96
N LEU A 22 8.27 10.38 -1.46
CA LEU A 22 8.22 11.65 -2.17
C LEU A 22 9.58 12.34 -2.20
N GLN A 23 10.37 12.26 -1.12
CA GLN A 23 11.71 12.84 -1.09
C GLN A 23 12.65 12.08 -2.03
N ALA A 24 12.61 10.74 -2.00
CA ALA A 24 13.42 9.89 -2.88
C ALA A 24 13.07 10.12 -4.36
N LEU A 25 11.78 10.19 -4.69
CA LEU A 25 11.33 10.51 -6.05
C LEU A 25 11.83 11.88 -6.50
N LYS A 26 11.65 12.91 -5.67
CA LYS A 26 12.12 14.26 -5.94
C LYS A 26 13.63 14.28 -6.24
N ASP A 27 14.43 13.73 -5.32
CA ASP A 27 15.89 13.72 -5.45
C ASP A 27 16.36 12.96 -6.69
N THR A 28 15.65 11.90 -7.06
CA THR A 28 15.91 11.11 -8.28
C THR A 28 15.62 11.96 -9.52
N LEU A 29 14.46 12.60 -9.59
CA LEU A 29 14.06 13.43 -10.72
C LEU A 29 15.01 14.63 -10.89
N GLU A 30 15.36 15.32 -9.80
CA GLU A 30 16.31 16.44 -9.80
C GLU A 30 17.69 16.02 -10.29
N THR A 31 18.15 14.81 -9.89
CA THR A 31 19.43 14.27 -10.33
C THR A 31 19.46 13.97 -11.84
N ILE A 32 18.35 13.47 -12.40
CA ILE A 32 18.30 13.02 -13.79
C ILE A 32 18.00 14.18 -14.74
N SER A 33 17.09 15.10 -14.37
CA SER A 33 16.65 16.19 -15.25
C SER A 33 17.47 17.47 -15.08
N GLY A 34 18.07 17.69 -13.90
CA GLY A 34 18.67 18.96 -13.51
C GLY A 34 17.65 20.06 -13.17
N GLU A 35 16.35 19.71 -13.12
CA GLU A 35 15.25 20.61 -12.78
C GLU A 35 14.83 20.45 -11.33
N THR A 36 14.32 21.52 -10.70
CA THR A 36 13.82 21.46 -9.32
C THR A 36 12.36 21.05 -9.28
N TYR A 37 11.99 20.14 -8.37
CA TYR A 37 10.64 19.66 -8.17
C TYR A 37 10.09 20.07 -6.80
N GLU A 38 8.81 20.46 -6.76
CA GLU A 38 8.08 20.69 -5.52
C GLU A 38 7.45 19.39 -5.03
N THR A 39 7.74 18.96 -3.81
CA THR A 39 7.26 17.70 -3.24
C THR A 39 5.73 17.57 -3.30
N ASP A 40 5.00 18.65 -3.06
CA ASP A 40 3.53 18.63 -3.09
C ASP A 40 2.95 18.30 -4.48
N LYS A 41 3.67 18.62 -5.55
CA LYS A 41 3.27 18.26 -6.91
C LYS A 41 3.49 16.79 -7.25
N LEU A 42 4.24 16.07 -6.42
CA LEU A 42 4.50 14.64 -6.57
C LEU A 42 3.54 13.75 -5.77
N ASN A 43 2.61 14.34 -5.01
CA ASN A 43 1.65 13.58 -4.18
C ASN A 43 0.84 12.52 -4.95
N PHE A 44 0.64 12.70 -6.27
CA PHE A 44 -0.04 11.72 -7.12
C PHE A 44 0.68 10.37 -7.16
N ALA A 45 2.00 10.34 -6.86
CA ALA A 45 2.80 9.12 -6.87
C ALA A 45 2.41 8.11 -5.78
N LEU A 46 1.80 8.61 -4.69
CA LEU A 46 1.37 7.75 -3.59
C LEU A 46 0.24 6.82 -4.03
N GLY A 47 0.42 5.52 -3.81
CA GLY A 47 -0.54 4.47 -4.19
C GLY A 47 -0.39 3.93 -5.62
N MET A 48 0.49 4.51 -6.45
CA MET A 48 0.79 4.02 -7.80
C MET A 48 2.03 3.12 -7.81
N THR A 49 2.16 2.28 -8.85
CA THR A 49 3.43 1.57 -9.10
C THR A 49 4.49 2.56 -9.60
N SER A 50 5.76 2.30 -9.29
CA SER A 50 6.89 3.14 -9.71
C SER A 50 6.92 3.39 -11.24
N GLU A 51 6.63 2.34 -12.05
CA GLU A 51 6.51 2.48 -13.50
C GLU A 51 5.41 3.47 -13.91
N ASN A 52 4.20 3.36 -13.32
CA ASN A 52 3.09 4.22 -13.67
C ASN A 52 3.33 5.68 -13.26
N VAL A 53 4.02 5.91 -12.14
CA VAL A 53 4.49 7.25 -11.74
C VAL A 53 5.40 7.85 -12.81
N LEU A 54 6.40 7.11 -13.26
CA LEU A 54 7.36 7.61 -14.25
C LEU A 54 6.73 7.81 -15.64
N ARG A 55 5.79 6.94 -16.04
CA ARG A 55 4.98 7.16 -17.27
C ARG A 55 4.11 8.42 -17.15
N HIS A 56 3.50 8.66 -16.01
CA HIS A 56 2.73 9.89 -15.75
C HIS A 56 3.60 11.14 -15.86
N LEU A 57 4.86 11.06 -15.47
CA LEU A 57 5.86 12.13 -15.61
C LEU A 57 6.46 12.21 -17.02
N ASN A 58 5.98 11.41 -17.97
CA ASN A 58 6.47 11.33 -19.35
C ASN A 58 7.96 10.94 -19.45
N VAL A 59 8.47 10.16 -18.50
CA VAL A 59 9.80 9.57 -18.59
C VAL A 59 9.82 8.56 -19.73
N LYS A 60 10.88 8.57 -20.55
CA LYS A 60 11.03 7.68 -21.70
C LYS A 60 11.09 6.22 -21.24
N GLU A 61 10.35 5.33 -21.92
CA GLU A 61 10.26 3.90 -21.57
C GLU A 61 11.63 3.22 -21.42
N GLU A 62 12.59 3.60 -22.31
CA GLU A 62 13.92 2.98 -22.34
C GLU A 62 14.74 3.24 -21.06
N ILE A 63 14.45 4.32 -20.33
CA ILE A 63 15.19 4.68 -19.11
C ILE A 63 14.40 4.41 -17.82
N ILE A 64 13.11 4.06 -17.90
CA ILE A 64 12.26 3.78 -16.72
C ILE A 64 12.94 2.81 -15.76
N PRO A 65 13.47 1.65 -16.18
CA PRO A 65 14.12 0.71 -15.25
C PRO A 65 15.28 1.36 -14.49
N THR A 66 16.14 2.13 -15.19
CA THR A 66 17.27 2.81 -14.56
C THR A 66 16.83 3.89 -13.56
N VAL A 67 15.73 4.59 -13.86
CA VAL A 67 15.16 5.60 -12.95
C VAL A 67 14.56 4.95 -11.72
N ILE A 68 13.88 3.81 -11.88
CA ILE A 68 13.35 3.01 -10.74
C ILE A 68 14.50 2.57 -9.83
N ASP A 69 15.57 2.01 -10.39
CA ASP A 69 16.73 1.57 -9.60
C ASP A 69 17.34 2.74 -8.79
N ALA A 70 17.43 3.93 -9.41
CA ALA A 70 17.92 5.13 -8.74
C ALA A 70 16.95 5.61 -7.63
N TRP A 71 15.64 5.55 -7.88
CA TRP A 71 14.61 5.91 -6.91
C TRP A 71 14.61 4.97 -5.71
N VAL A 72 14.60 3.66 -5.94
CA VAL A 72 14.66 2.63 -4.88
C VAL A 72 15.90 2.83 -4.02
N LYS A 73 17.06 3.12 -4.64
CA LYS A 73 18.30 3.42 -3.89
C LYS A 73 18.16 4.65 -3.00
N LYS A 74 17.50 5.70 -3.49
CA LYS A 74 17.22 6.91 -2.68
C LYS A 74 16.23 6.63 -1.56
N GLU A 75 15.24 5.77 -1.80
CA GLU A 75 14.32 5.33 -0.76
C GLU A 75 15.03 4.50 0.33
N GLU A 76 16.01 3.66 -0.04
CA GLU A 76 16.86 2.95 0.91
C GLU A 76 17.67 3.89 1.80
N GLU A 77 18.19 4.99 1.25
CA GLU A 77 18.93 6.02 2.02
C GLU A 77 18.09 6.71 3.10
N CYS A 78 16.77 6.75 2.96
CA CYS A 78 15.85 7.34 3.96
C CYS A 78 15.00 6.30 4.71
N SER A 79 15.28 5.03 4.56
CA SER A 79 14.49 3.93 5.16
C SER A 79 14.40 3.97 6.69
N ASP A 80 15.38 4.55 7.37
CA ASP A 80 15.36 4.74 8.84
C ASP A 80 14.20 5.66 9.31
N LEU A 81 13.63 6.46 8.41
CA LEU A 81 12.47 7.31 8.69
C LEU A 81 11.13 6.58 8.55
N ILE A 82 11.13 5.41 7.91
CA ILE A 82 9.95 4.59 7.74
C ILE A 82 9.63 3.90 9.07
N GLN A 83 8.39 4.02 9.53
CA GLN A 83 7.92 3.36 10.74
C GLN A 83 6.50 2.82 10.53
N PRO A 84 6.13 1.70 11.18
CA PRO A 84 4.74 1.29 11.25
C PRO A 84 3.89 2.39 11.90
N PHE A 85 2.67 2.58 11.42
CA PHE A 85 1.75 3.48 12.12
C PHE A 85 1.48 3.01 13.54
N PRO A 86 1.35 3.94 14.51
CA PRO A 86 1.06 3.59 15.90
C PRO A 86 -0.17 2.68 16.02
N GLY A 87 -0.02 1.53 16.66
CA GLY A 87 -1.09 0.54 16.86
C GLY A 87 -1.20 -0.56 15.80
N ILE A 88 -0.44 -0.51 14.70
CA ILE A 88 -0.46 -1.56 13.65
C ILE A 88 -0.06 -2.92 14.22
N GLU A 89 1.06 -3.02 14.92
CA GLU A 89 1.52 -4.30 15.46
C GLU A 89 0.51 -4.90 16.44
N ALA A 90 -0.08 -4.05 17.29
CA ALA A 90 -1.13 -4.49 18.23
C ALA A 90 -2.40 -4.94 17.48
N LEU A 91 -2.81 -4.24 16.41
CA LEU A 91 -3.92 -4.65 15.55
C LEU A 91 -3.66 -6.01 14.90
N LEU A 92 -2.51 -6.19 14.26
CA LEU A 92 -2.15 -7.43 13.57
C LEU A 92 -2.13 -8.61 14.56
N THR A 93 -1.60 -8.39 15.77
CA THR A 93 -1.60 -9.40 16.83
C THR A 93 -3.03 -9.77 17.24
N GLN A 94 -3.91 -8.78 17.48
CA GLN A 94 -5.32 -9.03 17.85
C GLN A 94 -6.07 -9.82 16.76
N LEU A 95 -5.89 -9.44 15.49
CA LEU A 95 -6.54 -10.11 14.36
C LEU A 95 -6.03 -11.55 14.19
N ARG A 96 -4.72 -11.77 14.28
CA ARG A 96 -4.11 -13.11 14.21
C ARG A 96 -4.62 -14.00 15.35
N ASP A 97 -4.64 -13.49 16.58
CA ASP A 97 -5.07 -14.25 17.76
C ASP A 97 -6.58 -14.57 17.71
N ALA A 98 -7.37 -13.79 16.99
CA ALA A 98 -8.77 -14.08 16.67
C ALA A 98 -8.96 -15.07 15.50
N GLY A 99 -7.87 -15.54 14.87
CA GLY A 99 -7.93 -16.50 13.76
C GLY A 99 -8.28 -15.86 12.41
N THR A 100 -8.15 -14.53 12.27
CA THR A 100 -8.41 -13.82 11.02
C THR A 100 -7.27 -14.05 10.03
N GLY A 101 -7.59 -14.38 8.78
CA GLY A 101 -6.62 -14.45 7.68
C GLY A 101 -6.09 -13.04 7.36
N LEU A 102 -4.77 -12.87 7.37
CA LEU A 102 -4.13 -11.58 7.07
C LEU A 102 -3.40 -11.63 5.74
N GLY A 103 -3.55 -10.59 4.94
CA GLY A 103 -2.89 -10.46 3.65
C GLY A 103 -2.44 -9.05 3.31
N ILE A 104 -1.56 -8.98 2.31
CA ILE A 104 -1.10 -7.73 1.71
C ILE A 104 -1.50 -7.70 0.22
N VAL A 105 -1.98 -6.54 -0.23
CA VAL A 105 -2.09 -6.18 -1.66
C VAL A 105 -1.50 -4.79 -1.84
N THR A 106 -0.36 -4.70 -2.51
CA THR A 106 0.43 -3.46 -2.61
C THR A 106 0.82 -3.13 -4.06
N SER A 107 1.09 -1.86 -4.33
CA SER A 107 1.68 -1.38 -5.59
C SER A 107 3.20 -1.53 -5.65
N ARG A 108 3.84 -1.99 -4.57
CA ARG A 108 5.28 -2.33 -4.55
C ARG A 108 5.52 -3.67 -5.23
N THR A 109 6.69 -3.84 -5.83
CA THR A 109 7.22 -5.14 -6.19
C THR A 109 7.67 -5.92 -4.94
N HIS A 110 7.90 -7.22 -5.05
CA HIS A 110 8.40 -8.03 -3.92
C HIS A 110 9.72 -7.46 -3.36
N SER A 111 10.65 -7.03 -4.23
CA SER A 111 11.93 -6.46 -3.80
C SER A 111 11.78 -5.13 -3.06
N GLU A 112 10.88 -4.26 -3.52
CA GLU A 112 10.56 -2.99 -2.85
C GLU A 112 9.86 -3.23 -1.51
N LEU A 113 8.99 -4.24 -1.42
CA LEU A 113 8.31 -4.63 -0.18
C LEU A 113 9.32 -5.12 0.87
N GLU A 114 10.22 -6.04 0.48
CA GLU A 114 11.27 -6.55 1.37
C GLU A 114 12.14 -5.41 1.91
N LEU A 115 12.48 -4.44 1.07
CA LEU A 115 13.28 -3.29 1.47
C LEU A 115 12.65 -2.53 2.64
N VAL A 116 11.37 -2.16 2.51
CA VAL A 116 10.68 -1.32 3.52
C VAL A 116 10.29 -2.09 4.77
N PHE A 117 10.11 -3.41 4.68
CA PHE A 117 9.81 -4.26 5.84
C PHE A 117 11.03 -4.84 6.55
N ARG A 118 12.23 -4.75 5.94
CA ARG A 118 13.47 -5.33 6.49
C ARG A 118 13.72 -4.99 7.98
N PRO A 119 13.44 -3.75 8.47
CA PRO A 119 13.63 -3.42 9.88
C PRO A 119 12.56 -4.01 10.81
N PHE A 120 11.46 -4.55 10.28
CA PHE A 120 10.27 -4.93 11.05
C PHE A 120 9.94 -6.41 10.86
N SER A 121 9.61 -7.11 11.94
CA SER A 121 9.14 -8.52 11.89
C SER A 121 7.63 -8.60 11.62
N LEU A 122 7.09 -7.74 10.73
CA LEU A 122 5.66 -7.68 10.46
C LEU A 122 5.22 -8.59 9.31
N LEU A 123 6.12 -8.97 8.40
CA LEU A 123 5.76 -9.84 7.26
C LEU A 123 5.25 -11.22 7.71
N ASP A 124 5.70 -11.71 8.86
CA ASP A 124 5.29 -13.01 9.42
C ASP A 124 3.81 -13.09 9.81
N PHE A 125 3.12 -11.95 9.88
CA PHE A 125 1.67 -11.92 10.11
C PHE A 125 0.86 -12.32 8.87
N PHE A 126 1.40 -12.18 7.66
CA PHE A 126 0.66 -12.26 6.42
C PHE A 126 0.86 -13.59 5.71
N SER A 127 -0.24 -14.33 5.53
CA SER A 127 -0.21 -15.64 4.86
C SER A 127 -0.23 -15.56 3.33
N VAL A 128 -0.77 -14.49 2.78
CA VAL A 128 -0.84 -14.23 1.33
C VAL A 128 -0.42 -12.78 1.06
N ILE A 129 0.56 -12.62 0.20
CA ILE A 129 1.07 -11.32 -0.23
C ILE A 129 0.97 -11.25 -1.75
N ILE A 130 0.40 -10.15 -2.26
CA ILE A 130 0.29 -9.82 -3.68
C ILE A 130 0.98 -8.48 -3.90
N CYS A 131 2.01 -8.51 -4.71
CA CYS A 131 2.81 -7.36 -5.12
C CYS A 131 2.52 -6.94 -6.56
N ALA A 132 3.07 -5.82 -7.01
CA ALA A 132 2.88 -5.32 -8.37
C ALA A 132 3.35 -6.33 -9.43
N ASP A 133 4.44 -7.03 -9.20
CA ASP A 133 5.00 -8.05 -10.09
C ASP A 133 4.21 -9.38 -10.11
N ASP A 134 3.18 -9.52 -9.28
CA ASP A 134 2.27 -10.68 -9.30
C ASP A 134 1.14 -10.54 -10.32
N THR A 135 0.82 -9.33 -10.80
CA THR A 135 -0.32 -9.07 -11.70
C THR A 135 0.05 -8.15 -12.84
N SER A 136 -0.58 -8.34 -14.01
CA SER A 136 -0.38 -7.44 -15.17
C SER A 136 -1.15 -6.13 -15.08
N GLU A 137 -2.17 -6.09 -14.22
CA GLU A 137 -2.97 -4.89 -13.94
C GLU A 137 -2.84 -4.54 -12.46
N HIS A 138 -2.76 -3.25 -12.17
CA HIS A 138 -2.51 -2.72 -10.82
C HIS A 138 -3.70 -1.89 -10.33
N LYS A 139 -3.78 -1.59 -9.05
CA LYS A 139 -4.77 -0.68 -8.48
C LYS A 139 -4.89 0.59 -9.33
N PRO A 140 -6.09 1.03 -9.69
CA PRO A 140 -7.40 0.66 -9.20
C PRO A 140 -8.08 -0.53 -9.90
N SER A 141 -7.38 -1.33 -10.74
CA SER A 141 -7.91 -2.60 -11.24
C SER A 141 -8.17 -3.55 -10.06
N PRO A 142 -9.22 -4.38 -10.12
CA PRO A 142 -9.49 -5.39 -9.09
C PRO A 142 -8.51 -6.58 -9.13
N ALA A 143 -7.69 -6.69 -10.17
CA ALA A 143 -6.87 -7.88 -10.44
C ALA A 143 -5.99 -8.31 -9.24
N PRO A 144 -5.29 -7.41 -8.52
CA PRO A 144 -4.48 -7.81 -7.37
C PRO A 144 -5.33 -8.40 -6.23
N LEU A 145 -6.48 -7.80 -5.95
CA LEU A 145 -7.36 -8.26 -4.87
C LEU A 145 -8.10 -9.56 -5.24
N LEU A 146 -8.48 -9.72 -6.52
CA LEU A 146 -9.02 -10.99 -7.04
C LEU A 146 -7.98 -12.11 -6.92
N LYS A 147 -6.71 -11.83 -7.23
CA LYS A 147 -5.61 -12.79 -7.08
C LYS A 147 -5.38 -13.16 -5.61
N TYR A 148 -5.49 -12.19 -4.70
CA TYR A 148 -5.47 -12.49 -3.26
C TYR A 148 -6.57 -13.49 -2.89
N MET A 149 -7.82 -13.18 -3.27
CA MET A 149 -8.98 -14.04 -2.95
C MET A 149 -8.83 -15.44 -3.52
N GLU A 150 -8.32 -15.58 -4.75
CA GLU A 150 -8.02 -16.88 -5.36
C GLU A 150 -7.01 -17.68 -4.51
N LYS A 151 -5.87 -17.06 -4.14
CA LYS A 151 -4.83 -17.72 -3.33
C LYS A 151 -5.29 -18.05 -1.91
N ALA A 152 -6.13 -17.21 -1.32
CA ALA A 152 -6.66 -17.38 0.03
C ALA A 152 -7.88 -18.32 0.12
N GLY A 153 -8.51 -18.62 -1.02
CA GLY A 153 -9.77 -19.38 -1.08
C GLY A 153 -10.95 -18.62 -0.46
N ALA A 154 -10.96 -17.28 -0.53
CA ALA A 154 -11.95 -16.41 0.09
C ALA A 154 -12.89 -15.77 -0.93
N GLY A 155 -14.17 -15.65 -0.58
CA GLY A 155 -15.14 -14.86 -1.35
C GLY A 155 -15.08 -13.37 -1.02
N PRO A 156 -15.60 -12.51 -1.91
CA PRO A 156 -15.53 -11.05 -1.73
C PRO A 156 -16.22 -10.56 -0.44
N GLU A 157 -17.29 -11.21 -0.01
CA GLU A 157 -18.02 -10.90 1.23
C GLU A 157 -17.25 -11.24 2.51
N GLN A 158 -16.21 -12.06 2.39
CA GLN A 158 -15.34 -12.48 3.50
C GLN A 158 -14.12 -11.57 3.66
N VAL A 159 -13.87 -10.68 2.68
CA VAL A 159 -12.67 -9.84 2.61
C VAL A 159 -13.01 -8.39 2.93
N LEU A 160 -12.24 -7.78 3.83
CA LEU A 160 -12.17 -6.34 4.03
C LEU A 160 -10.81 -5.85 3.53
N TYR A 161 -10.79 -4.95 2.56
CA TYR A 161 -9.56 -4.32 2.09
C TYR A 161 -9.34 -2.98 2.79
N VAL A 162 -8.16 -2.80 3.37
CA VAL A 162 -7.77 -1.61 4.12
C VAL A 162 -6.68 -0.87 3.35
N GLY A 163 -6.92 0.37 3.01
CA GLY A 163 -5.99 1.22 2.27
C GLY A 163 -6.24 2.70 2.54
N ASP A 164 -5.32 3.58 2.14
CA ASP A 164 -5.37 5.02 2.42
C ASP A 164 -5.70 5.86 1.17
N SER A 165 -5.76 5.25 -0.01
CA SER A 165 -5.88 5.93 -1.30
C SER A 165 -7.22 5.67 -2.01
N ALA A 166 -7.52 6.53 -2.99
CA ALA A 166 -8.66 6.33 -3.88
C ALA A 166 -8.51 5.05 -4.72
N GLN A 167 -7.29 4.72 -5.12
CA GLN A 167 -6.97 3.51 -5.88
C GLN A 167 -7.31 2.24 -5.09
N ASP A 168 -7.11 2.24 -3.77
CA ASP A 168 -7.46 1.13 -2.89
C ASP A 168 -8.97 0.94 -2.81
N MET A 169 -9.69 2.02 -2.54
CA MET A 169 -11.14 1.97 -2.38
C MET A 169 -11.83 1.59 -3.70
N GLU A 170 -11.33 2.09 -4.83
CA GLU A 170 -11.84 1.72 -6.15
C GLU A 170 -11.51 0.25 -6.50
N CYS A 171 -10.30 -0.22 -6.16
CA CYS A 171 -9.92 -1.63 -6.29
C CYS A 171 -10.86 -2.54 -5.47
N ALA A 172 -11.11 -2.21 -4.21
CA ALA A 172 -12.05 -2.93 -3.35
C ALA A 172 -13.46 -2.99 -3.96
N GLY A 173 -14.01 -1.83 -4.35
CA GLY A 173 -15.34 -1.75 -4.95
C GLY A 173 -15.47 -2.56 -6.25
N ARG A 174 -14.46 -2.51 -7.13
CA ARG A 174 -14.43 -3.29 -8.38
C ARG A 174 -14.26 -4.79 -8.14
N ALA A 175 -13.57 -5.17 -7.07
CA ALA A 175 -13.42 -6.57 -6.67
C ALA A 175 -14.66 -7.12 -5.92
N GLY A 176 -15.63 -6.26 -5.60
CA GLY A 176 -16.84 -6.62 -4.86
C GLY A 176 -16.62 -6.77 -3.35
N THR A 177 -15.48 -6.33 -2.81
CA THR A 177 -15.18 -6.37 -1.39
C THR A 177 -15.57 -5.07 -0.70
N ALA A 178 -15.71 -5.11 0.64
CA ALA A 178 -15.77 -3.88 1.43
C ALA A 178 -14.38 -3.22 1.50
N GLY A 179 -14.37 -1.88 1.51
CA GLY A 179 -13.17 -1.06 1.70
C GLY A 179 -13.21 -0.29 3.02
N ALA A 180 -12.10 -0.25 3.73
CA ALA A 180 -11.89 0.59 4.89
C ALA A 180 -10.79 1.62 4.59
N LEU A 181 -11.15 2.90 4.59
CA LEU A 181 -10.19 3.98 4.41
C LEU A 181 -9.38 4.17 5.70
N ALA A 182 -8.08 3.95 5.61
CA ALA A 182 -7.13 4.16 6.71
C ALA A 182 -6.98 5.67 6.98
N VAL A 183 -7.89 6.23 7.81
CA VAL A 183 -7.93 7.69 8.08
C VAL A 183 -6.64 8.19 8.73
N TRP A 184 -5.90 7.31 9.40
CA TRP A 184 -4.61 7.63 10.02
C TRP A 184 -3.47 7.91 9.03
N GLY A 185 -3.61 7.49 7.75
CA GLY A 185 -2.57 7.67 6.73
C GLY A 185 -3.04 8.43 5.49
N THR A 186 -4.35 8.46 5.23
CA THR A 186 -4.87 9.14 4.05
C THR A 186 -4.64 10.66 4.09
N ARG A 187 -4.36 11.22 2.93
CA ARG A 187 -4.29 12.68 2.71
C ARG A 187 -5.60 13.26 2.18
N ASN A 188 -6.57 12.41 1.85
CA ASN A 188 -7.87 12.82 1.35
C ASN A 188 -8.99 12.08 2.10
N HIS A 189 -9.64 12.77 3.03
CA HIS A 189 -10.73 12.23 3.84
C HIS A 189 -12.08 12.17 3.11
N GLU A 190 -12.17 12.66 1.88
CA GLU A 190 -13.39 12.66 1.07
C GLU A 190 -13.53 11.41 0.18
N ILE A 191 -12.54 10.47 0.23
CA ILE A 191 -12.58 9.22 -0.53
C ILE A 191 -13.72 8.34 -0.03
N PRO A 192 -14.68 7.93 -0.90
CA PRO A 192 -15.77 7.06 -0.50
C PRO A 192 -15.26 5.66 -0.08
N ALA A 193 -15.69 5.19 1.08
CA ALA A 193 -15.38 3.86 1.61
C ALA A 193 -16.56 3.27 2.39
N THR A 194 -16.49 2.01 2.74
CA THR A 194 -17.49 1.37 3.61
C THR A 194 -17.27 1.76 5.08
N TYR A 195 -16.00 1.86 5.49
CA TYR A 195 -15.60 2.19 6.87
C TYR A 195 -14.49 3.24 6.89
N TYR A 196 -14.45 4.02 7.97
CA TYR A 196 -13.51 5.13 8.18
C TYR A 196 -12.85 5.06 9.56
N PRO A 197 -12.07 4.01 9.87
CA PRO A 197 -11.38 3.92 11.15
C PRO A 197 -10.34 5.04 11.25
N ALA A 198 -10.42 5.82 12.34
CA ALA A 198 -9.48 6.93 12.58
C ALA A 198 -8.12 6.46 13.10
N HIS A 199 -8.06 5.26 13.68
CA HIS A 199 -6.85 4.66 14.23
C HIS A 199 -6.85 3.15 13.94
N PRO A 200 -5.68 2.49 13.80
CA PRO A 200 -5.62 1.05 13.56
C PRO A 200 -6.44 0.20 14.54
N LEU A 201 -6.42 0.53 15.83
CA LEU A 201 -7.18 -0.20 16.85
C LEU A 201 -8.70 -0.02 16.75
N ASP A 202 -9.19 1.02 16.10
CA ASP A 202 -10.63 1.18 15.82
C ASP A 202 -11.09 0.15 14.78
N LEU A 203 -10.22 -0.19 13.82
CA LEU A 203 -10.48 -1.28 12.87
C LEU A 203 -10.63 -2.63 13.60
N GLY A 204 -9.75 -2.92 14.56
CA GLY A 204 -9.86 -4.13 15.39
C GLY A 204 -11.20 -4.22 16.13
N ARG A 205 -11.65 -3.11 16.74
CA ARG A 205 -12.97 -3.05 17.41
C ARG A 205 -14.13 -3.28 16.45
N LEU A 206 -14.05 -2.72 15.25
CA LEU A 206 -15.09 -2.86 14.22
C LEU A 206 -15.23 -4.31 13.72
N ILE A 207 -14.13 -5.05 13.63
CA ILE A 207 -14.11 -6.40 13.05
C ILE A 207 -14.40 -7.47 14.11
N LEU A 208 -13.90 -7.29 15.33
CA LEU A 208 -13.94 -8.30 16.39
C LEU A 208 -15.14 -8.12 17.34
N SER A 209 -15.98 -7.09 17.13
CA SER A 209 -17.23 -6.89 17.84
C SER A 209 -18.36 -7.68 17.16
#